data_ae71668abba4b3b725fbdb56721efa55
#
_entry.id   ae71668abba4b3b725fbdb56721efa55
#
_cell.length_a   1.000
_cell.length_b   1.000
_cell.length_c   1.000
_cell.angle_alpha   90.00
_cell.angle_beta   90.00
_cell.angle_gamma   90.00
#
_symmetry.space_group_name_H-M   'P 1'
#
loop_
_entity.id
_entity.type
_entity.pdbx_description
1 polymer ?
#
loop_
_entity_poly.entity_id
_entity_poly.type
_entity_poly.pdbx_seq_one_letter_code
_entity_poly.pdbx_strand_id
1 'polypeptide(L)'
;MRILTISTSERIGGGAIAASRLNDALCRNGMKARMLVRDKQTDAVTVAQTGNLWPKIAERLDVWMHNGFSRKRLWLADTACCGVDILGTREYQEADVVHLHWVNQGMLSISTLERMVEEEKPLVWTLHDEWPFLGVCHYRGACQETECRRCPLMRGGLPHRLLKRKHELLQRANITLVGCSQWITDRAREALPGVRVQHINNCIPHALYHPIPQQE
;
A
#
# COMPACT_ATOMS: atom_id res chain seq x y z
N MET A 1 -6.63 -21.90 -4.01
CA MET A 1 -6.65 -20.43 -3.98
C MET A 1 -5.25 -19.92 -4.24
N ARG A 2 -5.11 -19.01 -5.19
CA ARG A 2 -3.85 -18.33 -5.56
C ARG A 2 -3.92 -16.89 -5.05
N ILE A 3 -2.92 -16.48 -4.29
CA ILE A 3 -2.85 -15.16 -3.66
C ILE A 3 -1.68 -14.39 -4.28
N LEU A 4 -1.95 -13.17 -4.75
CA LEU A 4 -0.92 -12.25 -5.19
C LEU A 4 -0.73 -11.13 -4.15
N THR A 5 0.41 -11.10 -3.49
CA THR A 5 0.83 -10.01 -2.62
C THR A 5 1.56 -8.94 -3.44
N ILE A 6 1.11 -7.69 -3.37
CA ILE A 6 1.73 -6.56 -4.09
C ILE A 6 2.33 -5.59 -3.08
N SER A 7 3.60 -5.26 -3.25
CA SER A 7 4.33 -4.28 -2.46
C SER A 7 5.38 -3.57 -3.34
N THR A 8 5.74 -2.35 -3.00
CA THR A 8 6.77 -1.61 -3.73
C THR A 8 8.13 -2.27 -3.64
N SER A 9 8.47 -2.80 -2.47
CA SER A 9 9.73 -3.51 -2.23
C SER A 9 9.48 -4.84 -1.52
N GLU A 10 10.42 -5.76 -1.68
CA GLU A 10 10.40 -7.05 -0.98
C GLU A 10 10.79 -6.92 0.49
N ARG A 11 11.83 -6.12 0.81
CA ARG A 11 12.40 -6.05 2.17
C ARG A 11 12.77 -4.66 2.67
N ILE A 12 12.58 -3.61 1.86
CA ILE A 12 12.91 -2.24 2.26
C ILE A 12 11.72 -1.59 2.95
N GLY A 13 11.85 -1.37 4.24
CA GLY A 13 10.82 -0.76 5.09
C GLY A 13 9.90 -1.77 5.79
N GLY A 14 9.23 -1.33 6.87
CA GLY A 14 8.41 -2.20 7.73
C GLY A 14 7.25 -2.87 7.00
N GLY A 15 6.57 -2.14 6.11
CA GLY A 15 5.47 -2.68 5.30
C GLY A 15 5.92 -3.79 4.35
N ALA A 16 7.09 -3.64 3.71
CA ALA A 16 7.66 -4.64 2.83
C ALA A 16 8.06 -5.91 3.59
N ILE A 17 8.71 -5.75 4.76
CA ILE A 17 9.06 -6.88 5.64
C ILE A 17 7.80 -7.63 6.09
N ALA A 18 6.73 -6.91 6.47
CA ALA A 18 5.48 -7.54 6.87
C ALA A 18 4.83 -8.30 5.71
N ALA A 19 4.81 -7.72 4.50
CA ALA A 19 4.32 -8.36 3.28
C ALA A 19 5.10 -9.64 2.94
N SER A 20 6.42 -9.58 2.98
CA SER A 20 7.30 -10.73 2.72
C SER A 20 7.08 -11.85 3.74
N ARG A 21 7.01 -11.53 5.03
CA ARG A 21 6.72 -12.52 6.09
C ARG A 21 5.37 -13.19 5.91
N LEU A 22 4.34 -12.41 5.56
CA LEU A 22 3.02 -12.96 5.29
C LEU A 22 3.03 -13.88 4.07
N ASN A 23 3.67 -13.47 2.97
CA ASN A 23 3.81 -14.31 1.79
C ASN A 23 4.51 -15.65 2.11
N ASP A 24 5.59 -15.61 2.90
CA ASP A 24 6.30 -16.82 3.35
C ASP A 24 5.42 -17.69 4.24
N ALA A 25 4.64 -17.09 5.15
CA ALA A 25 3.73 -17.81 6.03
C ALA A 25 2.61 -18.50 5.22
N LEU A 26 2.04 -17.81 4.24
CA LEU A 26 1.03 -18.37 3.34
C LEU A 26 1.59 -19.57 2.56
N CYS A 27 2.78 -19.45 1.98
CA CYS A 27 3.45 -20.55 1.27
C CYS A 27 3.71 -21.75 2.19
N ARG A 28 4.23 -21.54 3.40
CA ARG A 28 4.48 -22.60 4.40
C ARG A 28 3.20 -23.33 4.84
N ASN A 29 2.06 -22.64 4.80
CA ASN A 29 0.75 -23.22 5.11
C ASN A 29 0.03 -23.79 3.87
N GLY A 30 0.75 -24.06 2.79
CA GLY A 30 0.24 -24.74 1.60
C GLY A 30 -0.58 -23.87 0.63
N MET A 31 -0.59 -22.54 0.84
CA MET A 31 -1.25 -21.64 -0.08
C MET A 31 -0.36 -21.36 -1.30
N LYS A 32 -0.96 -21.22 -2.48
CA LYS A 32 -0.25 -20.80 -3.69
C LYS A 32 -0.08 -19.27 -3.67
N ALA A 33 0.83 -18.78 -2.82
CA ALA A 33 1.10 -17.35 -2.70
C ALA A 33 2.32 -16.95 -3.54
N ARG A 34 2.22 -15.78 -4.20
CA ARG A 34 3.32 -15.09 -4.89
C ARG A 34 3.35 -13.64 -4.50
N MET A 35 4.51 -13.04 -4.56
CA MET A 35 4.70 -11.62 -4.32
C MET A 35 5.18 -10.93 -5.61
N LEU A 36 4.60 -9.77 -5.95
CA LEU A 36 5.01 -8.92 -7.06
C LEU A 36 5.52 -7.60 -6.50
N VAL A 37 6.77 -7.28 -6.80
CA VAL A 37 7.45 -6.08 -6.29
C VAL A 37 8.16 -5.34 -7.42
N ARG A 38 8.43 -4.06 -7.19
CA ARG A 38 9.37 -3.31 -8.03
C ARG A 38 10.82 -3.56 -7.61
N ASP A 39 11.08 -3.51 -6.32
CA ASP A 39 12.43 -3.63 -5.75
C ASP A 39 12.59 -5.03 -5.09
N LYS A 40 13.08 -6.00 -5.87
CA LYS A 40 13.38 -7.36 -5.41
C LYS A 40 14.78 -7.41 -4.80
N GLN A 41 14.94 -8.09 -3.65
CA GLN A 41 16.22 -8.19 -2.93
C GLN A 41 16.70 -9.63 -2.73
N THR A 42 15.92 -10.64 -3.08
CA THR A 42 16.31 -12.06 -2.93
C THR A 42 16.09 -12.83 -4.22
N ASP A 43 16.66 -14.04 -4.29
CA ASP A 43 16.43 -14.96 -5.42
C ASP A 43 15.20 -15.86 -5.22
N ALA A 44 14.31 -15.50 -4.27
CA ALA A 44 13.11 -16.30 -3.99
C ALA A 44 12.23 -16.43 -5.24
N VAL A 45 11.91 -17.68 -5.59
CA VAL A 45 11.08 -18.01 -6.78
C VAL A 45 9.61 -17.58 -6.62
N THR A 46 9.18 -17.35 -5.38
CA THR A 46 7.85 -16.85 -5.03
C THR A 46 7.72 -15.34 -5.20
N VAL A 47 8.82 -14.64 -5.49
CA VAL A 47 8.85 -13.18 -5.67
C VAL A 47 9.19 -12.85 -7.11
N ALA A 48 8.26 -12.18 -7.79
CA ALA A 48 8.43 -11.63 -9.13
C ALA A 48 8.75 -10.13 -9.07
N GLN A 49 9.47 -9.63 -10.07
CA GLN A 49 9.88 -8.23 -10.17
C GLN A 49 9.29 -7.57 -11.42
N THR A 50 8.80 -6.34 -11.31
CA THR A 50 8.25 -5.58 -12.45
C THR A 50 9.31 -4.89 -13.31
N GLY A 51 10.51 -4.63 -12.78
CA GLY A 51 11.66 -4.11 -13.52
C GLY A 51 11.58 -2.68 -14.06
N ASN A 52 10.46 -1.95 -13.91
CA ASN A 52 10.27 -0.61 -14.45
C ASN A 52 10.45 0.48 -13.38
N LEU A 53 11.47 1.33 -13.53
CA LEU A 53 11.78 2.43 -12.61
C LEU A 53 11.17 3.78 -13.03
N TRP A 54 10.74 3.93 -14.28
CA TRP A 54 10.19 5.21 -14.78
C TRP A 54 9.00 5.74 -13.98
N PRO A 55 8.03 4.92 -13.57
CA PRO A 55 6.91 5.41 -12.75
C PRO A 55 7.36 6.03 -11.42
N LYS A 56 8.42 5.48 -10.78
CA LYS A 56 9.00 6.06 -9.56
C LYS A 56 9.57 7.46 -9.82
N ILE A 57 10.35 7.60 -10.90
CA ILE A 57 10.97 8.87 -11.26
C ILE A 57 9.90 9.91 -11.58
N ALA A 58 8.92 9.54 -12.39
CA ALA A 58 7.82 10.41 -12.78
C ALA A 58 6.98 10.85 -11.59
N GLU A 59 6.64 9.95 -10.68
CA GLU A 59 5.91 10.28 -9.46
C GLU A 59 6.71 11.19 -8.53
N ARG A 60 8.01 10.95 -8.33
CA ARG A 60 8.86 11.86 -7.52
C ARG A 60 8.96 13.24 -8.13
N LEU A 61 9.01 13.35 -9.46
CA LEU A 61 8.98 14.63 -10.16
C LEU A 61 7.63 15.35 -9.97
N ASP A 62 6.52 14.62 -10.08
CA ASP A 62 5.17 15.15 -9.85
C ASP A 62 5.02 15.68 -8.42
N VAL A 63 5.42 14.88 -7.41
CA VAL A 63 5.44 15.32 -6.00
C VAL A 63 6.31 16.56 -5.82
N TRP A 64 7.49 16.63 -6.43
CA TRP A 64 8.39 17.78 -6.33
C TRP A 64 7.79 19.05 -6.91
N MET A 65 7.11 18.97 -8.04
CA MET A 65 6.41 20.11 -8.63
C MET A 65 5.26 20.59 -7.73
N HIS A 66 4.44 19.70 -7.22
CA HIS A 66 3.27 20.07 -6.43
C HIS A 66 3.59 20.48 -4.98
N ASN A 67 4.74 20.06 -4.42
CA ASN A 67 5.15 20.42 -3.07
C ASN A 67 5.90 21.78 -2.99
N GLY A 68 5.97 22.53 -4.11
CA GLY A 68 6.67 23.79 -4.20
C GLY A 68 8.18 23.65 -4.32
N PHE A 69 8.66 22.61 -5.01
CA PHE A 69 10.07 22.31 -5.27
C PHE A 69 10.89 22.01 -4.01
N SER A 70 10.23 21.57 -2.95
CA SER A 70 10.86 21.28 -1.66
C SER A 70 11.44 19.87 -1.60
N ARG A 71 12.77 19.75 -1.54
CA ARG A 71 13.45 18.46 -1.33
C ARG A 71 13.11 17.82 0.02
N LYS A 72 12.90 18.63 1.08
CA LYS A 72 12.56 18.14 2.43
C LYS A 72 11.19 17.46 2.48
N ARG A 73 10.26 17.84 1.61
CA ARG A 73 8.89 17.29 1.56
C ARG A 73 8.72 16.16 0.53
N LEU A 74 9.76 15.83 -0.24
CA LEU A 74 9.68 14.90 -1.37
C LEU A 74 9.21 13.50 -0.96
N TRP A 75 9.50 13.07 0.25
CA TRP A 75 9.20 11.73 0.76
C TRP A 75 8.04 11.70 1.77
N LEU A 76 7.39 12.82 2.02
CA LEU A 76 6.28 12.92 2.96
C LEU A 76 4.91 12.67 2.32
N ALA A 77 4.88 12.60 0.98
CA ALA A 77 3.65 12.49 0.22
C ALA A 77 3.86 11.66 -1.05
N ASP A 78 2.78 11.02 -1.49
CA ASP A 78 2.69 10.30 -2.76
C ASP A 78 1.39 10.67 -3.47
N THR A 79 1.49 10.98 -4.77
CA THR A 79 0.34 11.35 -5.61
C THR A 79 -0.24 10.14 -6.34
N ALA A 80 0.54 9.08 -6.49
CA ALA A 80 0.23 7.91 -7.32
C ALA A 80 -0.30 8.31 -8.73
N CYS A 81 0.31 9.37 -9.29
CA CYS A 81 -0.03 9.88 -10.63
C CYS A 81 0.32 8.86 -11.73
N CYS A 82 1.29 8.00 -11.47
CA CYS A 82 1.72 6.93 -12.36
C CYS A 82 2.16 5.70 -11.55
N GLY A 83 2.16 4.55 -12.20
CA GLY A 83 2.52 3.27 -11.61
C GLY A 83 2.87 2.26 -12.70
N VAL A 84 3.33 1.08 -12.27
CA VAL A 84 3.55 -0.03 -13.19
C VAL A 84 2.21 -0.61 -13.60
N ASP A 85 2.02 -0.91 -14.87
CA ASP A 85 0.86 -1.68 -15.32
C ASP A 85 1.09 -3.17 -15.02
N ILE A 86 0.43 -3.63 -13.96
CA ILE A 86 0.53 -5.01 -13.49
C ILE A 86 -0.61 -5.90 -13.98
N LEU A 87 -1.70 -5.31 -14.49
CA LEU A 87 -2.91 -6.06 -14.86
C LEU A 87 -2.65 -7.10 -15.95
N GLY A 88 -1.73 -6.82 -16.88
CA GLY A 88 -1.29 -7.76 -17.91
C GLY A 88 -0.29 -8.82 -17.42
N THR A 89 0.19 -8.77 -16.19
CA THR A 89 1.15 -9.76 -15.68
C THR A 89 0.47 -11.10 -15.41
N ARG A 90 1.22 -12.18 -15.64
CA ARG A 90 0.74 -13.52 -15.36
C ARG A 90 0.33 -13.70 -13.90
N GLU A 91 1.11 -13.16 -12.99
CA GLU A 91 0.87 -13.21 -11.55
C GLU A 91 -0.48 -12.60 -11.17
N TYR A 92 -0.82 -11.45 -11.78
CA TYR A 92 -2.11 -10.79 -11.55
C TYR A 92 -3.27 -11.56 -12.18
N GLN A 93 -3.11 -11.99 -13.43
CA GLN A 93 -4.17 -12.70 -14.16
C GLN A 93 -4.54 -14.03 -13.50
N GLU A 94 -3.54 -14.77 -12.99
CA GLU A 94 -3.76 -16.05 -12.34
C GLU A 94 -4.24 -15.94 -10.88
N ALA A 95 -4.21 -14.76 -10.26
CA ALA A 95 -4.58 -14.58 -8.86
C ALA A 95 -6.09 -14.67 -8.64
N ASP A 96 -6.50 -15.45 -7.63
CA ASP A 96 -7.88 -15.51 -7.15
C ASP A 96 -8.18 -14.36 -6.17
N VAL A 97 -7.14 -13.87 -5.44
CA VAL A 97 -7.19 -12.76 -4.49
C VAL A 97 -5.94 -11.91 -4.64
N VAL A 98 -6.09 -10.59 -4.63
CA VAL A 98 -4.98 -9.65 -4.63
C VAL A 98 -4.85 -8.99 -3.26
N HIS A 99 -3.67 -9.08 -2.66
CA HIS A 99 -3.35 -8.51 -1.36
C HIS A 99 -2.37 -7.35 -1.50
N LEU A 100 -2.86 -6.15 -1.30
CA LEU A 100 -2.07 -4.92 -1.35
C LEU A 100 -1.43 -4.64 0.00
N HIS A 101 -0.18 -4.21 -0.03
CA HIS A 101 0.54 -3.68 1.12
C HIS A 101 0.91 -2.21 0.88
N TRP A 102 2.20 -1.88 0.90
CA TRP A 102 2.65 -0.53 0.59
C TRP A 102 2.95 -0.42 -0.92
N VAL A 103 2.10 0.29 -1.67
CA VAL A 103 2.09 0.31 -3.15
C VAL A 103 2.43 1.67 -3.75
N ASN A 104 3.04 2.54 -2.95
CA ASN A 104 3.41 3.91 -3.32
C ASN A 104 4.71 3.99 -4.13
N GLN A 105 5.18 5.21 -4.38
CA GLN A 105 6.42 5.51 -5.13
C GLN A 105 6.45 4.89 -6.53
N GLY A 106 5.34 4.98 -7.27
CA GLY A 106 5.26 4.48 -8.64
C GLY A 106 5.10 2.96 -8.77
N MET A 107 4.72 2.24 -7.69
CA MET A 107 4.32 0.84 -7.82
C MET A 107 2.94 0.73 -8.44
N LEU A 108 1.91 1.34 -7.85
CA LEU A 108 0.58 1.44 -8.43
C LEU A 108 0.15 2.89 -8.55
N SER A 109 -0.53 3.22 -9.65
CA SER A 109 -1.24 4.49 -9.81
C SER A 109 -2.68 4.38 -9.31
N ILE A 110 -3.32 5.53 -9.04
CA ILE A 110 -4.76 5.55 -8.73
C ILE A 110 -5.57 4.94 -9.89
N SER A 111 -5.20 5.22 -11.13
CA SER A 111 -5.88 4.63 -12.31
C SER A 111 -5.67 3.11 -12.40
N THR A 112 -4.53 2.58 -12.01
CA THR A 112 -4.34 1.12 -11.91
C THR A 112 -5.25 0.53 -10.84
N LEU A 113 -5.35 1.17 -9.66
CA LEU A 113 -6.26 0.73 -8.59
C LEU A 113 -7.73 0.76 -9.03
N GLU A 114 -8.16 1.78 -9.77
CA GLU A 114 -9.51 1.88 -10.32
C GLU A 114 -9.82 0.73 -11.28
N ARG A 115 -8.92 0.44 -12.21
CA ARG A 115 -9.05 -0.71 -13.13
C ARG A 115 -9.12 -2.05 -12.38
N MET A 116 -8.33 -2.23 -11.30
CA MET A 116 -8.41 -3.43 -10.44
C MET A 116 -9.79 -3.58 -9.80
N VAL A 117 -10.39 -2.47 -9.38
CA VAL A 117 -11.76 -2.47 -8.81
C VAL A 117 -12.81 -2.81 -9.86
N GLU A 118 -12.64 -2.33 -11.10
CA GLU A 118 -13.54 -2.63 -12.23
C GLU A 118 -13.52 -4.11 -12.63
N GLU A 119 -12.42 -4.81 -12.39
CA GLU A 119 -12.32 -6.26 -12.62
C GLU A 119 -12.99 -7.11 -11.52
N GLU A 120 -13.54 -6.48 -10.46
CA GLU A 120 -14.27 -7.11 -9.35
C GLU A 120 -13.50 -8.23 -8.62
N LYS A 121 -12.19 -8.35 -8.87
CA LYS A 121 -11.33 -9.33 -8.20
C LYS A 121 -11.28 -9.00 -6.71
N PRO A 122 -11.41 -9.99 -5.80
CA PRO A 122 -11.34 -9.75 -4.36
C PRO A 122 -10.02 -9.09 -3.96
N LEU A 123 -10.10 -7.94 -3.29
CA LEU A 123 -8.96 -7.17 -2.83
C LEU A 123 -8.86 -7.20 -1.30
N VAL A 124 -7.66 -7.40 -0.80
CA VAL A 124 -7.31 -7.16 0.61
C VAL A 124 -6.23 -6.08 0.63
N TRP A 125 -6.32 -5.11 1.51
CA TRP A 125 -5.28 -4.08 1.65
C TRP A 125 -4.85 -3.93 3.10
N THR A 126 -3.62 -4.40 3.40
CA THR A 126 -3.03 -4.18 4.72
C THR A 126 -2.47 -2.76 4.82
N LEU A 127 -3.01 -2.01 5.76
CA LEU A 127 -2.67 -0.61 6.02
C LEU A 127 -1.40 -0.54 6.87
N HIS A 128 -0.33 -0.01 6.30
CA HIS A 128 0.93 0.28 6.98
C HIS A 128 1.09 1.76 7.31
N ASP A 129 0.27 2.60 6.69
CA ASP A 129 0.14 4.05 6.91
C ASP A 129 -1.29 4.52 6.57
N GLU A 130 -1.55 5.82 6.72
CA GLU A 130 -2.86 6.42 6.47
C GLU A 130 -3.06 6.83 4.99
N TRP A 131 -2.07 6.64 4.10
CA TRP A 131 -2.16 7.10 2.72
C TRP A 131 -3.38 6.59 1.95
N PRO A 132 -3.87 5.35 2.11
CA PRO A 132 -5.05 4.85 1.40
C PRO A 132 -6.31 5.68 1.63
N PHE A 133 -6.44 6.33 2.79
CA PHE A 133 -7.62 7.12 3.16
C PHE A 133 -7.33 8.59 3.45
N LEU A 134 -6.10 9.07 3.21
CA LEU A 134 -5.73 10.50 3.19
C LEU A 134 -5.55 11.01 1.76
N GLY A 135 -5.33 12.32 1.58
CA GLY A 135 -5.11 12.92 0.26
C GLY A 135 -3.81 12.46 -0.38
N VAL A 136 -2.68 12.88 0.17
CA VAL A 136 -1.33 12.59 -0.36
C VAL A 136 -0.34 12.14 0.70
N CYS A 137 -0.58 12.45 1.97
CA CYS A 137 0.36 12.18 3.07
C CYS A 137 0.24 10.74 3.58
N HIS A 138 1.36 10.22 4.11
CA HIS A 138 1.42 8.89 4.73
C HIS A 138 0.85 8.89 6.15
N TYR A 139 0.98 10.01 6.86
CA TYR A 139 0.42 10.21 8.19
C TYR A 139 -0.13 11.62 8.31
N ARG A 140 -1.30 11.76 8.93
CA ARG A 140 -1.93 13.06 9.17
C ARG A 140 -1.08 13.92 10.11
N GLY A 141 -0.47 13.30 11.13
CA GLY A 141 0.28 14.02 12.15
C GLY A 141 -0.57 15.08 12.86
N ALA A 142 -0.05 16.28 12.99
CA ALA A 142 -0.75 17.41 13.60
C ALA A 142 -1.71 18.16 12.62
N CYS A 143 -1.89 17.69 11.39
CA CYS A 143 -2.77 18.33 10.43
C CYS A 143 -4.24 18.18 10.83
N GLN A 144 -4.97 19.31 10.93
CA GLN A 144 -6.40 19.36 11.28
C GLN A 144 -7.33 19.32 10.06
N GLU A 145 -6.78 19.36 8.84
CA GLU A 145 -7.57 19.35 7.61
C GLU A 145 -8.15 17.97 7.33
N THR A 146 -9.45 17.81 7.43
CA THR A 146 -10.16 16.56 7.16
C THR A 146 -10.38 16.32 5.67
N GLU A 147 -10.61 17.37 4.90
CA GLU A 147 -10.89 17.32 3.46
C GLU A 147 -9.67 17.61 2.57
N CYS A 148 -8.50 17.83 3.15
CA CYS A 148 -7.27 18.15 2.44
C CYS A 148 -7.35 19.38 1.50
N ARG A 149 -8.29 20.33 1.75
CA ARG A 149 -8.46 21.54 0.91
C ARG A 149 -7.29 22.50 1.08
N ARG A 150 -6.71 22.62 2.28
CA ARG A 150 -5.54 23.43 2.63
C ARG A 150 -4.39 22.54 3.07
N CYS A 151 -3.89 21.71 2.16
CA CYS A 151 -2.83 20.77 2.47
C CYS A 151 -1.50 21.49 2.73
N PRO A 152 -0.84 21.26 3.89
CA PRO A 152 0.46 21.86 4.19
C PRO A 152 1.61 21.29 3.37
N LEU A 153 1.43 20.11 2.76
CA LEU A 153 2.46 19.43 1.98
C LEU A 153 2.45 19.80 0.50
N MET A 154 1.27 20.11 -0.06
CA MET A 154 1.10 20.39 -1.49
C MET A 154 0.19 21.59 -1.72
N ARG A 155 0.49 22.35 -2.77
CA ARG A 155 -0.32 23.48 -3.21
C ARG A 155 -1.44 23.04 -4.16
N GLY A 156 -2.49 23.85 -4.23
CA GLY A 156 -3.64 23.61 -5.12
C GLY A 156 -4.59 22.53 -4.61
N GLY A 157 -5.59 22.19 -5.41
CA GLY A 157 -6.68 21.27 -5.04
C GLY A 157 -6.37 19.77 -5.25
N LEU A 158 -5.13 19.40 -5.61
CA LEU A 158 -4.78 18.01 -5.88
C LEU A 158 -4.99 17.07 -4.68
N PRO A 159 -4.55 17.43 -3.44
CA PRO A 159 -4.77 16.56 -2.29
C PRO A 159 -6.24 16.29 -2.00
N HIS A 160 -7.11 17.29 -2.15
CA HIS A 160 -8.55 17.12 -1.98
C HIS A 160 -9.16 16.21 -3.06
N ARG A 161 -8.77 16.39 -4.33
CA ARG A 161 -9.24 15.54 -5.44
C ARG A 161 -8.81 14.07 -5.25
N LEU A 162 -7.56 13.84 -4.84
CA LEU A 162 -7.06 12.50 -4.59
C LEU A 162 -7.73 11.84 -3.39
N LEU A 163 -8.02 12.60 -2.32
CA LEU A 163 -8.80 12.11 -1.19
C LEU A 163 -10.16 11.60 -1.65
N LYS A 164 -10.93 12.44 -2.34
CA LYS A 164 -12.25 12.05 -2.86
C LYS A 164 -12.20 10.82 -3.75
N ARG A 165 -11.28 10.83 -4.72
CA ARG A 165 -11.12 9.74 -5.68
C ARG A 165 -10.80 8.40 -5.00
N LYS A 166 -9.94 8.41 -3.97
CA LYS A 166 -9.63 7.21 -3.18
C LYS A 166 -10.80 6.74 -2.32
N HIS A 167 -11.52 7.66 -1.68
CA HIS A 167 -12.71 7.32 -0.90
C HIS A 167 -13.80 6.70 -1.78
N GLU A 168 -14.11 7.28 -2.93
CA GLU A 168 -15.07 6.75 -3.90
C GLU A 168 -14.66 5.37 -4.41
N LEU A 169 -13.37 5.17 -4.70
CA LEU A 169 -12.81 3.89 -5.11
C LEU A 169 -13.00 2.82 -4.02
N LEU A 170 -12.62 3.14 -2.77
CA LEU A 170 -12.69 2.18 -1.67
C LEU A 170 -14.14 1.84 -1.25
N GLN A 171 -15.08 2.76 -1.42
CA GLN A 171 -16.50 2.52 -1.12
C GLN A 171 -17.17 1.56 -2.10
N ARG A 172 -16.76 1.55 -3.38
CA ARG A 172 -17.36 0.68 -4.42
C ARG A 172 -16.57 -0.62 -4.66
N ALA A 173 -15.38 -0.74 -4.10
CA ALA A 173 -14.52 -1.90 -4.31
C ALA A 173 -14.99 -3.13 -3.52
N ASN A 174 -14.80 -4.33 -4.09
CA ASN A 174 -14.85 -5.59 -3.34
C ASN A 174 -13.55 -5.73 -2.53
N ILE A 175 -13.40 -4.89 -1.50
CA ILE A 175 -12.17 -4.76 -0.73
C ILE A 175 -12.41 -4.96 0.77
N THR A 176 -11.44 -5.59 1.42
CA THR A 176 -11.30 -5.59 2.88
C THR A 176 -10.01 -4.88 3.26
N LEU A 177 -10.12 -3.79 4.02
CA LEU A 177 -8.97 -3.13 4.62
C LEU A 177 -8.58 -3.88 5.90
N VAL A 178 -7.27 -4.08 6.09
CA VAL A 178 -6.71 -4.73 7.28
C VAL A 178 -5.79 -3.75 7.99
N GLY A 179 -6.18 -3.28 9.17
CA GLY A 179 -5.31 -2.49 10.02
C GLY A 179 -4.32 -3.39 10.76
N CYS A 180 -3.02 -3.14 10.63
CA CYS A 180 -1.97 -3.91 11.33
C CYS A 180 -1.84 -3.56 12.82
N SER A 181 -2.62 -2.59 13.32
CA SER A 181 -2.78 -2.24 14.72
C SER A 181 -4.19 -1.69 14.96
N GLN A 182 -4.62 -1.68 16.22
CA GLN A 182 -5.92 -1.09 16.60
C GLN A 182 -5.98 0.38 16.18
N TRP A 183 -4.89 1.13 16.39
CA TRP A 183 -4.82 2.56 16.06
C TRP A 183 -5.18 2.83 14.58
N ILE A 184 -4.52 2.17 13.62
CA ILE A 184 -4.78 2.43 12.19
C ILE A 184 -6.14 1.88 11.76
N THR A 185 -6.62 0.81 12.41
CA THR A 185 -7.96 0.25 12.18
C THR A 185 -9.04 1.27 12.51
N ASP A 186 -8.94 1.89 13.69
CA ASP A 186 -9.92 2.89 14.15
C ASP A 186 -9.87 4.15 13.28
N ARG A 187 -8.67 4.59 12.90
CA ARG A 187 -8.47 5.71 11.96
C ARG A 187 -9.12 5.44 10.60
N ALA A 188 -8.96 4.22 10.07
CA ALA A 188 -9.56 3.84 8.79
C ALA A 188 -11.09 3.76 8.87
N ARG A 189 -11.66 3.22 9.96
CA ARG A 189 -13.10 3.18 10.20
C ARG A 189 -13.72 4.57 10.30
N GLU A 190 -13.03 5.48 11.00
CA GLU A 190 -13.46 6.88 11.11
C GLU A 190 -13.46 7.58 9.74
N ALA A 191 -12.42 7.37 8.93
CA ALA A 191 -12.26 8.03 7.64
C ALA A 191 -13.15 7.45 6.53
N LEU A 192 -13.49 6.15 6.61
CA LEU A 192 -14.17 5.39 5.57
C LEU A 192 -15.42 4.66 6.12
N PRO A 193 -16.45 5.38 6.56
CA PRO A 193 -17.68 4.74 7.03
C PRO A 193 -18.29 3.87 5.93
N GLY A 194 -18.67 2.64 6.28
CA GLY A 194 -19.27 1.67 5.36
C GLY A 194 -18.27 0.76 4.63
N VAL A 195 -16.97 1.05 4.65
CA VAL A 195 -15.93 0.15 4.13
C VAL A 195 -15.61 -0.94 5.15
N ARG A 196 -15.41 -2.17 4.69
CA ARG A 196 -15.03 -3.28 5.58
C ARG A 196 -13.61 -3.09 6.08
N VAL A 197 -13.44 -2.89 7.40
CA VAL A 197 -12.12 -2.73 8.06
C VAL A 197 -12.01 -3.72 9.20
N GLN A 198 -10.95 -4.54 9.18
CA GLN A 198 -10.63 -5.52 10.21
C GLN A 198 -9.27 -5.24 10.84
N HIS A 199 -9.11 -5.60 12.12
CA HIS A 199 -7.82 -5.56 12.81
C HIS A 199 -7.17 -6.94 12.75
N ILE A 200 -6.00 -7.04 12.13
CA ILE A 200 -5.17 -8.25 12.11
C ILE A 200 -3.71 -7.81 12.26
N ASN A 201 -3.07 -8.21 13.34
CA ASN A 201 -1.66 -7.90 13.57
C ASN A 201 -0.76 -8.52 12.50
N ASN A 202 0.36 -7.84 12.19
CA ASN A 202 1.38 -8.41 11.31
C ASN A 202 1.92 -9.71 11.90
N CYS A 203 2.13 -10.71 11.03
CA CYS A 203 2.75 -11.96 11.45
C CYS A 203 4.25 -11.77 11.74
N ILE A 204 4.73 -12.45 12.77
CA ILE A 204 6.14 -12.49 13.17
C ILE A 204 6.61 -13.94 13.26
N PRO A 205 7.86 -14.26 12.85
CA PRO A 205 8.41 -15.59 13.00
C PRO A 205 8.82 -15.84 14.46
N HIS A 206 8.07 -16.68 15.15
CA HIS A 206 8.32 -17.02 16.57
C HIS A 206 9.71 -17.59 16.85
N ALA A 207 10.33 -18.26 15.86
CA ALA A 207 11.69 -18.75 15.98
C ALA A 207 12.74 -17.63 16.15
N LEU A 208 12.44 -16.42 15.65
CA LEU A 208 13.34 -15.24 15.72
C LEU A 208 12.94 -14.27 16.82
N TYR A 209 11.64 -14.20 17.15
CA TYR A 209 11.09 -13.24 18.12
C TYR A 209 10.39 -13.99 19.24
N HIS A 210 11.08 -14.16 20.34
CA HIS A 210 10.58 -14.80 21.55
C HIS A 210 11.03 -13.98 22.78
N PRO A 211 10.30 -14.04 23.89
CA PRO A 211 10.72 -13.40 25.12
C PRO A 211 12.11 -13.90 25.56
N ILE A 212 13.03 -12.97 25.80
CA ILE A 212 14.34 -13.26 26.36
C ILE A 212 14.27 -12.94 27.85
N PRO A 213 14.61 -13.89 28.75
CA PRO A 213 14.68 -13.60 30.17
C PRO A 213 15.64 -12.44 30.42
N GLN A 214 15.21 -11.42 31.17
CA GLN A 214 16.12 -10.41 31.68
C GLN A 214 17.10 -11.11 32.63
N GLN A 215 18.38 -11.01 32.32
CA GLN A 215 19.42 -11.34 33.30
C GLN A 215 19.39 -10.22 34.33
N GLU A 216 19.14 -10.58 35.59
CA GLU A 216 19.23 -9.68 36.76
C GLU A 216 20.67 -9.19 36.97
#